data_079c51e95705c74cc78d0ff2b061c354
#
_entry.id   079c51e95705c74cc78d0ff2b061c354
#
_cell.length_a   1.000
_cell.length_b   1.000
_cell.length_c   1.000
_cell.angle_alpha   90.00
_cell.angle_beta   90.00
_cell.angle_gamma   90.00
#
_symmetry.space_group_name_H-M   'P 1'
#
loop_
_entity.id
_entity.type
_entity.pdbx_description
1 polymer ?
#
loop_
_entity_poly.entity_id
_entity_poly.type
_entity_poly.pdbx_seq_one_letter_code
_entity_poly.pdbx_strand_id
1 'polypeptide(L)'
;MNDRGTLDVVVRGIGLLGPGLPSWADGAARLRDPATWLSAATLVPAPARLPPTERRRAGTVVKASIVVADEACAAAGLDPATLVTVFTSSTGDPLNCHLMCEALAGPERLMSPTRFTNSVHNAAAGYWHIATASRAPSTSLAAFDASFAAGLLEAAVQAASTRAPVLLVACDVPYPEPLHALRPVADSFAVALVIDVADAPGGIALRVQHGVGESAITPCQTAALETLRLGIPAARALPLLSALAQHGHAGANDTASGVTLESLPNATLSLAVG
;
A
#
# COMPACT_ATOMS: atom_id res chain seq x y z
N MET A 1 22.55 -22.71 -8.00
CA MET A 1 23.27 -21.42 -7.86
C MET A 1 22.29 -20.50 -7.15
N ASN A 2 22.41 -20.30 -5.82
CA ASN A 2 21.52 -19.40 -5.10
C ASN A 2 21.78 -17.99 -5.62
N ASP A 3 20.78 -17.42 -6.32
CA ASP A 3 20.83 -16.07 -6.83
C ASP A 3 20.72 -15.12 -5.62
N ARG A 4 21.88 -14.60 -5.18
CA ARG A 4 21.95 -13.70 -4.03
C ARG A 4 21.22 -12.42 -4.37
N GLY A 5 20.00 -12.27 -3.93
CA GLY A 5 19.18 -11.07 -4.14
C GLY A 5 17.76 -11.35 -4.66
N THR A 6 17.38 -12.62 -4.79
CA THR A 6 16.03 -13.02 -5.20
C THR A 6 15.27 -13.62 -4.01
N LEU A 7 14.03 -13.20 -3.82
CA LEU A 7 13.09 -13.71 -2.81
C LEU A 7 11.87 -14.31 -3.53
N ASP A 8 11.54 -15.54 -3.20
CA ASP A 8 10.30 -16.19 -3.64
C ASP A 8 9.30 -16.16 -2.48
N VAL A 9 8.12 -15.59 -2.75
CA VAL A 9 7.01 -15.44 -1.80
C VAL A 9 5.68 -15.70 -2.52
N VAL A 10 4.56 -15.71 -1.80
CA VAL A 10 3.22 -15.74 -2.39
C VAL A 10 2.38 -14.57 -1.87
N VAL A 11 1.49 -14.04 -2.72
CA VAL A 11 0.47 -13.06 -2.35
C VAL A 11 -0.83 -13.80 -2.09
N ARG A 12 -1.26 -13.85 -0.83
CA ARG A 12 -2.44 -14.61 -0.39
C ARG A 12 -3.72 -13.79 -0.31
N GLY A 13 -3.60 -12.49 -0.15
CA GLY A 13 -4.74 -11.59 -0.06
C GLY A 13 -4.38 -10.19 -0.51
N ILE A 14 -5.33 -9.51 -1.11
CA ILE A 14 -5.16 -8.16 -1.65
C ILE A 14 -6.34 -7.31 -1.19
N GLY A 15 -6.04 -6.08 -0.79
CA GLY A 15 -7.02 -5.02 -0.56
C GLY A 15 -6.67 -3.79 -1.37
N LEU A 16 -7.66 -3.10 -1.89
CA LEU A 16 -7.47 -1.97 -2.80
C LEU A 16 -8.52 -0.89 -2.55
N LEU A 17 -8.07 0.36 -2.57
CA LEU A 17 -8.94 1.53 -2.55
C LEU A 17 -8.26 2.66 -3.31
N GLY A 18 -8.92 3.21 -4.31
CA GLY A 18 -8.37 4.31 -5.09
C GLY A 18 -9.39 4.90 -6.08
N PRO A 19 -8.99 5.87 -6.89
CA PRO A 19 -9.88 6.51 -7.87
C PRO A 19 -10.49 5.49 -8.82
N GLY A 20 -11.82 5.35 -8.78
CA GLY A 20 -12.53 4.36 -9.58
C GLY A 20 -12.21 2.89 -9.24
N LEU A 21 -11.55 2.62 -8.11
CA LEU A 21 -11.14 1.29 -7.64
C LEU A 21 -11.60 1.14 -6.17
N PRO A 22 -12.88 0.86 -5.91
CA PRO A 22 -13.45 0.89 -4.56
C PRO A 22 -13.08 -0.31 -3.68
N SER A 23 -12.61 -1.40 -4.27
CA SER A 23 -12.16 -2.63 -3.61
C SER A 23 -11.26 -3.41 -4.54
N TRP A 24 -10.59 -4.46 -4.04
CA TRP A 24 -9.88 -5.41 -4.91
C TRP A 24 -10.84 -6.20 -5.80
N ALA A 25 -11.97 -6.63 -5.26
CA ALA A 25 -12.95 -7.42 -6.01
C ALA A 25 -13.42 -6.70 -7.29
N ASP A 26 -13.78 -5.41 -7.18
CA ASP A 26 -14.18 -4.58 -8.33
C ASP A 26 -12.97 -4.11 -9.15
N GLY A 27 -11.89 -3.73 -8.47
CA GLY A 27 -10.68 -3.20 -9.07
C GLY A 27 -9.97 -4.22 -9.97
N ALA A 28 -9.90 -5.48 -9.56
CA ALA A 28 -9.27 -6.55 -10.34
C ALA A 28 -9.93 -6.72 -11.72
N ALA A 29 -11.25 -6.64 -11.80
CA ALA A 29 -11.96 -6.70 -13.09
C ALA A 29 -11.56 -5.53 -14.00
N ARG A 30 -11.50 -4.31 -13.45
CA ARG A 30 -11.11 -3.10 -14.19
C ARG A 30 -9.64 -3.09 -14.58
N LEU A 31 -8.75 -3.68 -13.76
CA LEU A 31 -7.34 -3.81 -14.08
C LEU A 31 -7.06 -4.89 -15.12
N ARG A 32 -7.93 -5.92 -15.25
CA ARG A 32 -7.87 -6.90 -16.35
C ARG A 32 -8.31 -6.31 -17.69
N ASP A 33 -9.32 -5.45 -17.68
CA ASP A 33 -9.79 -4.70 -18.84
C ASP A 33 -9.74 -3.19 -18.56
N PRO A 34 -8.56 -2.57 -18.70
CA PRO A 34 -8.36 -1.17 -18.36
C PRO A 34 -9.20 -0.17 -19.17
N ALA A 35 -9.78 -0.61 -20.29
CA ALA A 35 -10.70 0.22 -21.07
C ALA A 35 -12.04 0.44 -20.31
N THR A 36 -12.37 -0.44 -19.37
CA THR A 36 -13.58 -0.31 -18.53
C THR A 36 -13.38 0.55 -17.28
N TRP A 37 -12.12 0.90 -16.96
CA TRP A 37 -11.85 1.74 -15.81
C TRP A 37 -12.26 3.19 -16.08
N LEU A 38 -13.04 3.74 -15.17
CA LEU A 38 -13.43 5.14 -15.16
C LEU A 38 -12.94 5.77 -13.86
N SER A 39 -12.27 6.92 -13.99
CA SER A 39 -11.84 7.68 -12.82
C SER A 39 -13.05 8.22 -12.07
N ALA A 40 -13.09 7.98 -10.77
CA ALA A 40 -14.07 8.55 -9.85
C ALA A 40 -13.36 8.82 -8.53
N ALA A 41 -13.75 9.89 -7.83
CA ALA A 41 -13.14 10.26 -6.56
C ALA A 41 -13.18 9.11 -5.56
N THR A 42 -12.09 8.93 -4.82
CA THR A 42 -11.97 7.89 -3.80
C THR A 42 -12.88 8.19 -2.62
N LEU A 43 -13.82 7.30 -2.37
CA LEU A 43 -14.67 7.36 -1.17
C LEU A 43 -14.07 6.43 -0.11
N VAL A 44 -13.47 7.01 0.92
CA VAL A 44 -12.89 6.23 2.03
C VAL A 44 -13.99 5.86 3.03
N PRO A 45 -14.37 4.57 3.13
CA PRO A 45 -15.39 4.14 4.06
C PRO A 45 -14.92 4.26 5.51
N ALA A 46 -15.87 4.40 6.42
CA ALA A 46 -15.57 4.36 7.85
C ALA A 46 -15.21 2.92 8.26
N PRO A 47 -13.97 2.62 8.73
CA PRO A 47 -13.57 1.26 9.06
C PRO A 47 -14.40 0.72 10.24
N ALA A 48 -15.10 -0.38 10.01
CA ALA A 48 -15.98 -1.00 11.02
C ALA A 48 -15.19 -1.54 12.21
N ARG A 49 -13.96 -2.02 11.97
CA ARG A 49 -13.07 -2.58 12.99
C ARG A 49 -12.65 -1.56 14.05
N LEU A 50 -12.52 -0.27 13.71
CA LEU A 50 -12.16 0.75 14.69
C LEU A 50 -13.32 1.03 15.68
N PRO A 51 -13.04 1.08 16.98
CA PRO A 51 -14.00 1.59 17.98
C PRO A 51 -14.50 3.00 17.58
N PRO A 52 -15.77 3.36 17.86
CA PRO A 52 -16.34 4.64 17.42
C PRO A 52 -15.54 5.88 17.85
N THR A 53 -14.92 5.83 19.04
CA THR A 53 -14.09 6.93 19.57
C THR A 53 -12.83 7.09 18.73
N GLU A 54 -12.13 6.01 18.42
CA GLU A 54 -10.91 6.03 17.63
C GLU A 54 -11.20 6.37 16.17
N ARG A 55 -12.33 5.86 15.62
CA ARG A 55 -12.79 6.18 14.27
C ARG A 55 -13.02 7.67 14.04
N ARG A 56 -13.50 8.40 15.06
CA ARG A 56 -13.68 9.86 14.98
C ARG A 56 -12.35 10.63 15.00
N ARG A 57 -11.32 10.07 15.65
CA ARG A 57 -9.98 10.69 15.76
C ARG A 57 -9.08 10.37 14.57
N ALA A 58 -9.38 9.27 13.87
CA ALA A 58 -8.57 8.78 12.76
C ALA A 58 -8.67 9.69 11.53
N GLY A 59 -7.52 10.08 10.97
CA GLY A 59 -7.41 10.78 9.70
C GLY A 59 -7.74 9.87 8.50
N THR A 60 -7.75 10.46 7.31
CA THR A 60 -8.08 9.74 6.06
C THR A 60 -7.09 8.61 5.80
N VAL A 61 -5.79 8.85 5.97
CA VAL A 61 -4.74 7.83 5.77
C VAL A 61 -4.94 6.61 6.66
N VAL A 62 -5.31 6.81 7.94
CA VAL A 62 -5.58 5.72 8.87
C VAL A 62 -6.80 4.92 8.43
N LYS A 63 -7.89 5.60 8.05
CA LYS A 63 -9.14 4.94 7.63
C LYS A 63 -8.92 4.11 6.37
N ALA A 64 -8.29 4.68 5.35
CA ALA A 64 -8.00 3.98 4.11
C ALA A 64 -7.09 2.77 4.33
N SER A 65 -6.02 2.92 5.13
CA SER A 65 -5.12 1.83 5.48
C SER A 65 -5.83 0.66 6.15
N ILE A 66 -6.74 0.93 7.11
CA ILE A 66 -7.47 -0.13 7.81
C ILE A 66 -8.45 -0.84 6.87
N VAL A 67 -9.12 -0.11 6.00
CA VAL A 67 -10.09 -0.70 5.05
C VAL A 67 -9.41 -1.70 4.11
N VAL A 68 -8.29 -1.32 3.50
CA VAL A 68 -7.56 -2.23 2.60
C VAL A 68 -6.88 -3.38 3.35
N ALA A 69 -6.40 -3.13 4.57
CA ALA A 69 -5.82 -4.17 5.42
C ALA A 69 -6.86 -5.23 5.80
N ASP A 70 -8.08 -4.82 6.18
CA ASP A 70 -9.19 -5.72 6.48
C ASP A 70 -9.58 -6.57 5.26
N GLU A 71 -9.67 -5.96 4.07
CA GLU A 71 -9.97 -6.67 2.82
C GLU A 71 -8.89 -7.72 2.51
N ALA A 72 -7.62 -7.36 2.60
CA ALA A 72 -6.50 -8.27 2.34
C ALA A 72 -6.47 -9.46 3.34
N CYS A 73 -6.65 -9.19 4.64
CA CYS A 73 -6.68 -10.23 5.67
C CYS A 73 -7.87 -11.17 5.48
N ALA A 74 -9.05 -10.63 5.16
CA ALA A 74 -10.25 -11.42 4.90
C ALA A 74 -10.06 -12.34 3.69
N ALA A 75 -9.48 -11.82 2.59
CA ALA A 75 -9.18 -12.59 1.39
C ALA A 75 -8.15 -13.70 1.66
N ALA A 76 -7.16 -13.45 2.52
CA ALA A 76 -6.16 -14.43 2.92
C ALA A 76 -6.69 -15.49 3.92
N GLY A 77 -7.84 -15.23 4.57
CA GLY A 77 -8.37 -16.08 5.63
C GLY A 77 -7.50 -16.13 6.88
N LEU A 78 -6.77 -15.05 7.19
CA LEU A 78 -5.84 -14.97 8.32
C LEU A 78 -6.36 -14.02 9.41
N ASP A 79 -6.05 -14.35 10.67
CA ASP A 79 -6.37 -13.50 11.80
C ASP A 79 -5.46 -12.26 11.80
N PRO A 80 -5.99 -11.04 11.61
CA PRO A 80 -5.21 -9.82 11.56
C PRO A 80 -4.44 -9.52 12.86
N ALA A 81 -4.86 -10.07 13.99
CA ALA A 81 -4.18 -9.89 15.28
C ALA A 81 -2.80 -10.56 15.32
N THR A 82 -2.57 -11.56 14.48
CA THR A 82 -1.35 -12.38 14.50
C THR A 82 -0.30 -11.95 13.46
N LEU A 83 -0.68 -11.12 12.50
CA LEU A 83 0.19 -10.76 11.39
C LEU A 83 1.26 -9.74 11.81
N VAL A 84 2.49 -10.01 11.40
CA VAL A 84 3.54 -8.99 11.31
C VAL A 84 3.13 -7.98 10.26
N THR A 85 3.41 -6.69 10.47
CA THR A 85 2.91 -5.64 9.58
C THR A 85 4.03 -4.72 9.08
N VAL A 86 3.92 -4.30 7.82
CA VAL A 86 4.72 -3.25 7.21
C VAL A 86 3.78 -2.17 6.70
N PHE A 87 3.83 -0.99 7.29
CA PHE A 87 3.08 0.17 6.83
C PHE A 87 4.01 1.13 6.09
N THR A 88 3.58 1.62 4.94
CA THR A 88 4.37 2.56 4.16
C THR A 88 3.50 3.70 3.62
N SER A 89 4.07 4.89 3.61
CA SER A 89 3.47 6.10 3.06
C SER A 89 4.57 7.07 2.70
N SER A 90 4.38 7.89 1.68
CA SER A 90 5.37 8.91 1.31
C SER A 90 5.51 10.01 2.39
N THR A 91 4.45 10.28 3.17
CA THR A 91 4.41 11.38 4.15
C THR A 91 3.58 11.11 5.42
N GLY A 92 2.85 10.00 5.51
CA GLY A 92 1.90 9.79 6.61
C GLY A 92 0.62 10.62 6.44
N ASP A 93 0.23 11.42 7.45
CA ASP A 93 -0.98 12.27 7.42
C ASP A 93 -0.63 13.73 7.14
N PRO A 94 -0.62 14.18 5.86
CA PRO A 94 -0.23 15.54 5.49
C PRO A 94 -1.20 16.60 6.01
N LEU A 95 -2.49 16.30 6.12
CA LEU A 95 -3.47 17.23 6.68
C LEU A 95 -3.22 17.46 8.17
N ASN A 96 -2.97 16.40 8.92
CA ASN A 96 -2.65 16.53 10.35
C ASN A 96 -1.37 17.34 10.57
N CYS A 97 -0.34 17.07 9.76
CA CYS A 97 0.92 17.84 9.80
C CYS A 97 0.69 19.32 9.50
N HIS A 98 -0.06 19.64 8.45
CA HIS A 98 -0.41 21.02 8.09
C HIS A 98 -1.11 21.77 9.23
N LEU A 99 -2.16 21.17 9.78
CA LEU A 99 -2.92 21.78 10.87
C LEU A 99 -2.10 21.98 12.17
N MET A 100 -1.09 21.14 12.38
CA MET A 100 -0.11 21.34 13.46
C MET A 100 0.82 22.52 13.16
N CYS A 101 1.32 22.64 11.94
CA CYS A 101 2.15 23.77 11.53
C CYS A 101 1.37 25.08 11.63
N GLU A 102 0.11 25.14 11.22
CA GLU A 102 -0.76 26.30 11.40
C GLU A 102 -0.93 26.68 12.87
N ALA A 103 -1.19 25.70 13.74
CA ALA A 103 -1.32 25.96 15.17
C ALA A 103 -0.03 26.53 15.78
N LEU A 104 1.15 26.03 15.36
CA LEU A 104 2.45 26.50 15.83
C LEU A 104 2.81 27.88 15.28
N ALA A 105 2.35 28.21 14.07
CA ALA A 105 2.55 29.54 13.48
C ALA A 105 1.59 30.60 14.08
N GLY A 106 0.52 30.18 14.71
CA GLY A 106 -0.45 31.06 15.36
C GLY A 106 0.08 31.69 16.65
N PRO A 107 -0.56 32.79 17.13
CA PRO A 107 -0.08 33.53 18.29
C PRO A 107 -0.11 32.72 19.59
N GLU A 108 -1.10 31.86 19.77
CA GLU A 108 -1.28 31.09 21.00
C GLU A 108 -0.48 29.79 21.05
N ARG A 109 -0.05 29.27 19.89
CA ARG A 109 0.73 28.03 19.75
C ARG A 109 0.11 26.81 20.45
N LEU A 110 -1.22 26.77 20.55
CA LEU A 110 -1.94 25.71 21.23
C LEU A 110 -2.03 24.47 20.33
N MET A 111 -1.45 23.37 20.82
CA MET A 111 -1.45 22.09 20.09
C MET A 111 -2.52 21.15 20.64
N SER A 112 -3.35 20.59 19.75
CA SER A 112 -4.29 19.54 20.12
C SER A 112 -3.55 18.26 20.50
N PRO A 113 -3.80 17.64 21.68
CA PRO A 113 -3.20 16.36 22.04
C PRO A 113 -3.48 15.24 21.03
N THR A 114 -4.69 15.22 20.46
CA THR A 114 -5.06 14.22 19.42
C THR A 114 -4.23 14.41 18.15
N ARG A 115 -4.01 15.66 17.70
CA ARG A 115 -3.16 15.93 16.54
C ARG A 115 -1.71 15.55 16.79
N PHE A 116 -1.20 15.84 17.99
CA PHE A 116 0.14 15.45 18.38
C PHE A 116 0.31 13.92 18.37
N THR A 117 -0.64 13.17 18.94
CA THR A 117 -0.62 11.70 18.92
C THR A 117 -0.65 11.15 17.48
N ASN A 118 -1.37 11.81 16.56
CA ASN A 118 -1.49 11.37 15.16
C ASN A 118 -0.36 11.90 14.25
N SER A 119 0.60 12.67 14.77
CA SER A 119 1.66 13.26 13.95
C SER A 119 2.80 12.31 13.61
N VAL A 120 2.87 11.17 14.29
CA VAL A 120 3.92 10.18 14.06
C VAL A 120 3.64 9.41 12.76
N HIS A 121 4.71 9.09 12.01
CA HIS A 121 4.58 8.38 10.74
C HIS A 121 3.92 7.00 10.89
N ASN A 122 4.09 6.35 12.03
CA ASN A 122 3.48 5.06 12.35
C ASN A 122 2.05 5.13 12.93
N ALA A 123 1.36 6.27 12.81
CA ALA A 123 0.00 6.40 13.35
C ALA A 123 -0.96 5.34 12.78
N ALA A 124 -0.93 5.08 11.46
CA ALA A 124 -1.77 4.07 10.82
C ALA A 124 -1.54 2.66 11.42
N ALA A 125 -0.28 2.28 11.63
CA ALA A 125 0.08 1.02 12.30
C ALA A 125 -0.44 0.97 13.73
N GLY A 126 -0.31 2.06 14.51
CA GLY A 126 -0.83 2.15 15.86
C GLY A 126 -2.34 1.95 15.93
N TYR A 127 -3.09 2.58 15.04
CA TYR A 127 -4.54 2.39 14.94
C TYR A 127 -4.92 0.97 14.50
N TRP A 128 -4.15 0.35 13.60
CA TRP A 128 -4.32 -1.06 13.24
C TRP A 128 -4.17 -1.98 14.44
N HIS A 129 -3.15 -1.78 15.26
CA HIS A 129 -2.92 -2.56 16.47
C HIS A 129 -4.06 -2.39 17.50
N ILE A 130 -4.60 -1.17 17.65
CA ILE A 130 -5.78 -0.92 18.47
C ILE A 130 -7.00 -1.66 17.90
N ALA A 131 -7.21 -1.57 16.58
CA ALA A 131 -8.36 -2.15 15.90
C ALA A 131 -8.38 -3.69 15.95
N THR A 132 -7.21 -4.33 15.94
CA THR A 132 -7.04 -5.79 15.90
C THR A 132 -6.65 -6.39 17.23
N ALA A 133 -6.36 -5.56 18.25
CA ALA A 133 -5.73 -5.98 19.51
C ALA A 133 -4.38 -6.72 19.29
N SER A 134 -3.71 -6.47 18.16
CA SER A 134 -2.43 -7.09 17.81
C SER A 134 -1.30 -6.61 18.70
N ARG A 135 -0.38 -7.54 18.99
CA ARG A 135 0.92 -7.29 19.63
C ARG A 135 2.07 -7.76 18.74
N ALA A 136 1.78 -8.12 17.49
CA ALA A 136 2.80 -8.55 16.55
C ALA A 136 3.76 -7.38 16.19
N PRO A 137 4.99 -7.68 15.74
CA PRO A 137 5.92 -6.66 15.28
C PRO A 137 5.32 -5.82 14.14
N SER A 138 5.71 -4.54 14.09
CA SER A 138 5.28 -3.62 13.03
C SER A 138 6.43 -2.72 12.61
N THR A 139 6.65 -2.61 11.31
CA THR A 139 7.57 -1.68 10.67
C THR A 139 6.78 -0.56 10.01
N SER A 140 7.24 0.69 10.15
CA SER A 140 6.69 1.82 9.39
C SER A 140 7.83 2.52 8.68
N LEU A 141 7.73 2.67 7.36
CA LEU A 141 8.78 3.23 6.53
C LEU A 141 8.26 4.19 5.47
N ALA A 142 9.17 5.02 4.96
CA ALA A 142 8.94 5.93 3.85
C ALA A 142 10.16 5.94 2.93
N ALA A 143 9.91 6.00 1.62
CA ALA A 143 10.92 6.13 0.58
C ALA A 143 10.43 7.06 -0.54
N PHE A 144 9.80 8.16 -0.16
CA PHE A 144 9.21 9.14 -1.07
C PHE A 144 8.27 8.46 -2.08
N ASP A 145 8.49 8.63 -3.40
CA ASP A 145 7.66 8.01 -4.43
C ASP A 145 7.86 6.48 -4.54
N ALA A 146 8.98 5.96 -4.05
CA ALA A 146 9.28 4.54 -4.01
C ALA A 146 8.76 3.81 -2.75
N SER A 147 7.93 4.46 -1.94
CA SER A 147 7.46 3.90 -0.66
C SER A 147 6.79 2.54 -0.81
N PHE A 148 5.97 2.33 -1.85
CA PHE A 148 5.37 1.03 -2.11
C PHE A 148 6.41 -0.07 -2.39
N ALA A 149 7.37 0.20 -3.29
CA ALA A 149 8.40 -0.79 -3.65
C ALA A 149 9.32 -1.11 -2.46
N ALA A 150 9.68 -0.09 -1.66
CA ALA A 150 10.46 -0.29 -0.43
C ALA A 150 9.70 -1.13 0.59
N GLY A 151 8.39 -0.86 0.78
CA GLY A 151 7.53 -1.66 1.65
C GLY A 151 7.36 -3.10 1.17
N LEU A 152 7.22 -3.31 -0.14
CA LEU A 152 7.11 -4.64 -0.74
C LEU A 152 8.39 -5.47 -0.50
N LEU A 153 9.56 -4.86 -0.73
CA LEU A 153 10.85 -5.51 -0.46
C LEU A 153 10.98 -5.87 1.02
N GLU A 154 10.69 -4.94 1.92
CA GLU A 154 10.73 -5.16 3.37
C GLU A 154 9.80 -6.30 3.80
N ALA A 155 8.54 -6.29 3.31
CA ALA A 155 7.58 -7.34 3.64
C ALA A 155 8.01 -8.72 3.10
N ALA A 156 8.56 -8.78 1.88
CA ALA A 156 9.08 -10.01 1.30
C ALA A 156 10.30 -10.55 2.09
N VAL A 157 11.22 -9.65 2.50
CA VAL A 157 12.36 -10.02 3.35
C VAL A 157 11.90 -10.56 4.70
N GLN A 158 10.93 -9.87 5.34
CA GLN A 158 10.39 -10.32 6.62
C GLN A 158 9.68 -11.68 6.49
N ALA A 159 8.82 -11.86 5.48
CA ALA A 159 8.13 -13.13 5.25
C ALA A 159 9.12 -14.28 5.02
N ALA A 160 10.13 -14.08 4.17
CA ALA A 160 11.14 -15.08 3.89
C ALA A 160 12.03 -15.41 5.11
N SER A 161 12.40 -14.40 5.91
CA SER A 161 13.31 -14.58 7.06
C SER A 161 12.62 -15.15 8.30
N THR A 162 11.39 -14.72 8.58
CA THR A 162 10.63 -15.18 9.75
C THR A 162 9.80 -16.43 9.47
N ARG A 163 9.62 -16.79 8.18
CA ARG A 163 8.74 -17.85 7.70
C ARG A 163 7.31 -17.69 8.22
N ALA A 164 6.82 -16.47 8.22
CA ALA A 164 5.48 -16.10 8.70
C ALA A 164 4.84 -15.07 7.77
N PRO A 165 3.51 -15.05 7.65
CA PRO A 165 2.82 -14.09 6.82
C PRO A 165 3.01 -12.66 7.34
N VAL A 166 3.16 -11.73 6.40
CA VAL A 166 3.35 -10.29 6.64
C VAL A 166 2.26 -9.51 5.89
N LEU A 167 1.60 -8.60 6.58
CA LEU A 167 0.67 -7.66 5.98
C LEU A 167 1.43 -6.39 5.58
N LEU A 168 1.58 -6.15 4.28
CA LEU A 168 2.00 -4.86 3.73
C LEU A 168 0.79 -3.95 3.54
N VAL A 169 0.91 -2.69 3.96
CA VAL A 169 -0.08 -1.63 3.68
C VAL A 169 0.64 -0.40 3.17
N ALA A 170 0.26 0.09 1.98
CA ALA A 170 0.73 1.35 1.43
C ALA A 170 -0.44 2.30 1.23
N CYS A 171 -0.32 3.56 1.71
CA CYS A 171 -1.39 4.54 1.59
C CYS A 171 -0.84 5.95 1.48
N ASP A 172 -1.32 6.68 0.47
CA ASP A 172 -1.08 8.12 0.33
C ASP A 172 -2.39 8.86 0.08
N VAL A 173 -2.45 10.09 0.55
CA VAL A 173 -3.63 10.96 0.48
C VAL A 173 -3.23 12.35 0.00
N PRO A 174 -4.18 13.16 -0.52
CA PRO A 174 -3.90 14.52 -0.98
C PRO A 174 -3.27 15.39 0.09
N TYR A 175 -2.36 16.27 -0.36
CA TYR A 175 -1.84 17.34 0.48
C TYR A 175 -2.83 18.52 0.53
N PRO A 176 -2.96 19.21 1.67
CA PRO A 176 -3.64 20.49 1.72
C PRO A 176 -2.80 21.61 1.09
N GLU A 177 -3.43 22.73 0.70
CA GLU A 177 -2.70 23.93 0.33
C GLU A 177 -1.98 24.53 1.55
N PRO A 178 -0.78 25.13 1.38
CA PRO A 178 -0.11 25.38 0.10
C PRO A 178 0.77 24.21 -0.38
N LEU A 179 0.88 23.11 0.35
CA LEU A 179 1.76 21.99 0.02
C LEU A 179 1.30 21.28 -1.27
N HIS A 180 0.00 21.23 -1.53
CA HIS A 180 -0.56 20.63 -2.75
C HIS A 180 0.00 21.26 -4.03
N ALA A 181 0.18 22.58 -4.04
CA ALA A 181 0.78 23.29 -5.19
C ALA A 181 2.22 22.85 -5.50
N LEU A 182 2.97 22.38 -4.50
CA LEU A 182 4.35 21.93 -4.65
C LEU A 182 4.45 20.41 -4.91
N ARG A 183 3.50 19.65 -4.41
CA ARG A 183 3.43 18.19 -4.55
C ARG A 183 1.96 17.76 -4.73
N PRO A 184 1.45 17.82 -5.95
CA PRO A 184 0.06 17.52 -6.24
C PRO A 184 -0.19 16.01 -6.21
N VAL A 185 -0.59 15.48 -5.04
CA VAL A 185 -1.18 14.14 -4.91
C VAL A 185 -2.67 14.28 -5.20
N ALA A 186 -3.11 13.69 -6.33
CA ALA A 186 -4.40 14.01 -6.93
C ALA A 186 -5.60 13.48 -6.12
N ASP A 187 -5.46 12.32 -5.47
CA ASP A 187 -6.54 11.67 -4.70
C ASP A 187 -5.91 10.70 -3.68
N SER A 188 -6.74 10.05 -2.87
CA SER A 188 -6.32 8.99 -1.95
C SER A 188 -6.14 7.67 -2.70
N PHE A 189 -5.07 6.93 -2.41
CA PHE A 189 -4.86 5.57 -2.88
C PHE A 189 -4.28 4.73 -1.75
N ALA A 190 -4.85 3.54 -1.55
CA ALA A 190 -4.36 2.58 -0.58
C ALA A 190 -4.38 1.17 -1.16
N VAL A 191 -3.37 0.39 -0.82
CA VAL A 191 -3.26 -1.02 -1.19
C VAL A 191 -2.70 -1.81 -0.02
N ALA A 192 -3.23 -3.03 0.18
CA ALA A 192 -2.65 -3.98 1.12
C ALA A 192 -2.42 -5.32 0.45
N LEU A 193 -1.32 -5.99 0.83
CA LEU A 193 -0.97 -7.32 0.38
C LEU A 193 -0.65 -8.19 1.60
N VAL A 194 -1.23 -9.36 1.69
CA VAL A 194 -0.75 -10.41 2.60
C VAL A 194 0.28 -11.24 1.85
N ILE A 195 1.53 -11.14 2.28
CA ILE A 195 2.69 -11.81 1.69
C ILE A 195 3.10 -12.95 2.61
N ASP A 196 3.28 -14.15 2.06
CA ASP A 196 3.65 -15.35 2.81
C ASP A 196 4.83 -16.07 2.15
N VAL A 197 5.36 -17.07 2.81
CA VAL A 197 6.46 -17.89 2.26
C VAL A 197 6.04 -18.59 0.98
N ALA A 198 7.01 -18.88 0.11
CA ALA A 198 6.77 -19.48 -1.20
C ALA A 198 6.04 -20.84 -1.16
N ASP A 199 6.20 -21.60 -0.08
CA ASP A 199 5.58 -22.91 0.14
C ASP A 199 4.25 -22.84 0.92
N ALA A 200 3.72 -21.62 1.20
CA ALA A 200 2.42 -21.46 1.84
C ALA A 200 1.28 -21.89 0.86
N PRO A 201 0.22 -22.53 1.40
CA PRO A 201 -0.87 -22.98 0.57
C PRO A 201 -1.70 -21.82 0.02
N GLY A 202 -2.01 -21.88 -1.26
CA GLY A 202 -2.82 -20.87 -1.97
C GLY A 202 -2.06 -19.57 -2.24
N GLY A 203 -2.71 -18.66 -2.94
CA GLY A 203 -2.12 -17.39 -3.34
C GLY A 203 -1.44 -17.43 -4.71
N ILE A 204 -0.89 -16.30 -5.11
CA ILE A 204 -0.21 -16.09 -6.39
C ILE A 204 1.28 -16.00 -6.12
N ALA A 205 2.10 -16.80 -6.81
CA ALA A 205 3.55 -16.76 -6.64
C ALA A 205 4.10 -15.39 -7.08
N LEU A 206 5.04 -14.89 -6.30
CA LEU A 206 5.71 -13.62 -6.57
C LEU A 206 7.20 -13.76 -6.30
N ARG A 207 8.00 -13.63 -7.35
CA ARG A 207 9.46 -13.51 -7.22
C ARG A 207 9.81 -12.04 -7.16
N VAL A 208 10.60 -11.66 -6.16
CA VAL A 208 11.04 -10.30 -5.91
C VAL A 208 12.56 -10.25 -6.04
N GLN A 209 13.08 -9.39 -6.90
CA GLN A 209 14.51 -9.19 -7.09
C GLN A 209 14.86 -7.71 -7.04
N HIS A 210 15.75 -7.33 -6.12
CA HIS A 210 16.32 -6.00 -6.07
C HIS A 210 17.47 -5.89 -7.06
N GLY A 211 17.39 -4.93 -7.97
CA GLY A 211 18.42 -4.63 -8.97
C GLY A 211 19.07 -3.27 -8.72
N VAL A 212 20.37 -3.18 -9.03
CA VAL A 212 21.11 -1.91 -9.07
C VAL A 212 21.29 -1.52 -10.53
N GLY A 213 21.02 -0.27 -10.87
CA GLY A 213 21.11 0.25 -12.23
C GLY A 213 19.74 0.68 -12.79
N GLU A 214 19.77 1.25 -14.00
CA GLU A 214 18.57 1.71 -14.69
C GLU A 214 17.95 0.55 -15.47
N SER A 215 16.73 0.17 -15.10
CA SER A 215 15.87 -0.71 -15.88
C SER A 215 14.60 0.04 -16.25
N ALA A 216 14.02 -0.26 -17.41
CA ALA A 216 12.79 0.36 -17.84
C ALA A 216 11.66 0.00 -16.88
N ILE A 217 11.03 1.02 -16.31
CA ILE A 217 9.88 0.86 -15.40
C ILE A 217 8.66 0.41 -16.20
N THR A 218 7.93 -0.55 -15.69
CA THR A 218 6.70 -1.04 -16.31
C THR A 218 5.59 0.02 -16.17
N PRO A 219 5.09 0.60 -17.28
CA PRO A 219 3.97 1.54 -17.23
C PRO A 219 2.63 0.81 -17.07
N CYS A 220 1.58 1.55 -16.74
CA CYS A 220 0.22 1.04 -16.87
C CYS A 220 -0.21 0.94 -18.34
N GLN A 221 -1.19 0.06 -18.63
CA GLN A 221 -1.64 -0.24 -20.00
C GLN A 221 -2.36 0.94 -20.67
N THR A 222 -2.97 1.85 -19.91
CA THR A 222 -3.65 3.04 -20.44
C THR A 222 -3.02 4.31 -19.89
N ALA A 223 -3.02 5.39 -20.69
CA ALA A 223 -2.50 6.69 -20.28
C ALA A 223 -3.19 7.24 -19.01
N ALA A 224 -4.47 6.94 -18.83
CA ALA A 224 -5.23 7.41 -17.68
C ALA A 224 -4.80 6.71 -16.36
N LEU A 225 -4.59 5.38 -16.38
CA LEU A 225 -4.02 4.66 -15.24
C LEU A 225 -2.55 5.03 -15.01
N GLU A 226 -1.80 5.32 -16.07
CA GLU A 226 -0.42 5.80 -15.94
C GLU A 226 -0.36 7.18 -15.26
N THR A 227 -1.27 8.07 -15.60
CA THR A 227 -1.41 9.36 -14.91
C THR A 227 -1.70 9.16 -13.41
N LEU A 228 -2.58 8.21 -13.07
CA LEU A 228 -2.87 7.86 -11.69
C LEU A 228 -1.62 7.31 -10.98
N ARG A 229 -0.91 6.38 -11.62
CA ARG A 229 0.35 5.80 -11.11
C ARG A 229 1.40 6.87 -10.79
N LEU A 230 1.58 7.81 -11.67
CA LEU A 230 2.56 8.88 -11.51
C LEU A 230 2.12 9.96 -10.52
N GLY A 231 0.82 10.17 -10.38
CA GLY A 231 0.23 11.22 -9.55
C GLY A 231 0.09 10.87 -8.06
N ILE A 232 0.19 9.58 -7.67
CA ILE A 232 0.01 9.14 -6.28
C ILE A 232 1.07 8.08 -5.94
N PRO A 233 1.93 8.29 -4.92
CA PRO A 233 3.01 7.35 -4.60
C PRO A 233 2.56 5.92 -4.36
N ALA A 234 1.49 5.69 -3.58
CA ALA A 234 0.96 4.35 -3.35
C ALA A 234 0.38 3.70 -4.62
N ALA A 235 -0.08 4.49 -5.61
CA ALA A 235 -0.58 3.98 -6.89
C ALA A 235 0.55 3.43 -7.81
N ARG A 236 1.83 3.61 -7.46
CA ARG A 236 2.95 2.93 -8.13
C ARG A 236 2.87 1.40 -8.01
N ALA A 237 1.96 0.89 -7.19
CA ALA A 237 1.57 -0.52 -7.13
C ALA A 237 0.79 -1.01 -8.36
N LEU A 238 0.19 -0.13 -9.17
CA LEU A 238 -0.74 -0.50 -10.24
C LEU A 238 -0.20 -1.51 -11.26
N PRO A 239 1.06 -1.44 -11.73
CA PRO A 239 1.58 -2.46 -12.65
C PRO A 239 1.58 -3.87 -12.02
N LEU A 240 1.99 -3.99 -10.75
CA LEU A 240 1.93 -5.26 -10.02
C LEU A 240 0.48 -5.72 -9.82
N LEU A 241 -0.41 -4.81 -9.42
CA LEU A 241 -1.83 -5.15 -9.23
C LEU A 241 -2.48 -5.62 -10.53
N SER A 242 -2.12 -5.02 -11.68
CA SER A 242 -2.59 -5.48 -12.99
C SER A 242 -2.08 -6.88 -13.32
N ALA A 243 -0.82 -7.19 -13.05
CA ALA A 243 -0.26 -8.53 -13.24
C ALA A 243 -0.93 -9.56 -12.33
N LEU A 244 -1.14 -9.23 -11.04
CA LEU A 244 -1.85 -10.10 -10.09
C LEU A 244 -3.32 -10.32 -10.51
N ALA A 245 -4.00 -9.29 -11.04
CA ALA A 245 -5.37 -9.41 -11.52
C ALA A 245 -5.48 -10.33 -12.76
N GLN A 246 -4.50 -10.29 -13.66
CA GLN A 246 -4.44 -11.18 -14.83
C GLN A 246 -4.22 -12.63 -14.40
N HIS A 247 -3.27 -12.88 -13.50
CA HIS A 247 -2.90 -14.23 -13.06
C HIS A 247 -4.03 -14.90 -12.24
N GLY A 248 -4.77 -14.17 -11.42
CA GLY A 248 -5.88 -14.69 -10.61
C GLY A 248 -7.15 -15.02 -11.40
N HIS A 249 -7.13 -14.99 -12.74
CA HIS A 249 -8.29 -15.28 -13.59
C HIS A 249 -8.18 -16.66 -14.25
N ALA A 250 -9.24 -17.46 -14.15
CA ALA A 250 -9.29 -18.79 -14.78
C ALA A 250 -9.08 -18.69 -16.31
N GLY A 251 -8.08 -19.37 -16.83
CA GLY A 251 -7.70 -19.35 -18.25
C GLY A 251 -6.51 -18.44 -18.61
N ALA A 252 -5.87 -17.81 -17.63
CA ALA A 252 -4.58 -17.16 -17.85
C ALA A 252 -3.54 -18.23 -18.28
N ASN A 253 -2.81 -17.94 -19.36
CA ASN A 253 -1.65 -18.77 -19.72
C ASN A 253 -0.62 -18.67 -18.59
N ASP A 254 0.01 -19.79 -18.22
CA ASP A 254 1.05 -19.94 -17.19
C ASP A 254 2.37 -19.18 -17.51
N THR A 255 2.32 -18.12 -18.26
CA THR A 255 3.50 -17.31 -18.55
C THR A 255 3.68 -16.25 -17.47
N ALA A 256 4.77 -16.36 -16.72
CA ALA A 256 5.13 -15.38 -15.70
C ALA A 256 5.13 -13.95 -16.27
N SER A 257 4.40 -13.05 -15.63
CA SER A 257 4.34 -11.64 -15.99
C SER A 257 5.46 -10.87 -15.28
N GLY A 258 6.39 -10.29 -16.04
CA GLY A 258 7.45 -9.44 -15.52
C GLY A 258 6.97 -8.02 -15.27
N VAL A 259 7.25 -7.48 -14.08
CA VAL A 259 6.96 -6.09 -13.70
C VAL A 259 8.21 -5.48 -13.08
N THR A 260 8.58 -4.26 -13.50
CA THR A 260 9.66 -3.50 -12.89
C THR A 260 9.10 -2.24 -12.24
N LEU A 261 9.34 -2.07 -10.95
CA LEU A 261 8.94 -0.90 -10.18
C LEU A 261 10.13 0.01 -9.88
N GLU A 262 9.86 1.31 -9.79
CA GLU A 262 10.80 2.27 -9.24
C GLU A 262 11.11 1.93 -7.78
N SER A 263 12.39 1.95 -7.42
CA SER A 263 12.87 1.75 -6.06
C SER A 263 13.67 2.98 -5.60
N LEU A 264 14.68 2.78 -4.77
CA LEU A 264 15.58 3.85 -4.33
C LEU A 264 16.37 4.43 -5.53
N PRO A 265 17.03 5.59 -5.41
CA PRO A 265 17.82 6.15 -6.48
C PRO A 265 18.80 5.13 -7.09
N ASN A 266 18.80 5.00 -8.41
CA ASN A 266 19.60 4.04 -9.17
C ASN A 266 19.29 2.56 -8.84
N ALA A 267 18.10 2.26 -8.40
CA ALA A 267 17.66 0.88 -8.12
C ALA A 267 16.25 0.63 -8.62
N THR A 268 15.97 -0.62 -8.96
CA THR A 268 14.65 -1.09 -9.38
C THR A 268 14.27 -2.34 -8.61
N LEU A 269 12.99 -2.60 -8.52
CA LEU A 269 12.45 -3.85 -8.00
C LEU A 269 11.82 -4.61 -9.16
N SER A 270 12.47 -5.69 -9.58
CA SER A 270 11.95 -6.57 -10.62
C SER A 270 11.10 -7.67 -9.99
N LEU A 271 9.93 -7.87 -10.53
CA LEU A 271 8.91 -8.78 -10.03
C LEU A 271 8.51 -9.75 -11.13
N ALA A 272 8.36 -11.03 -10.80
CA ALA A 272 7.73 -12.01 -11.68
C ALA A 272 6.52 -12.61 -10.95
N VAL A 273 5.35 -12.48 -11.57
CA VAL A 273 4.07 -13.01 -11.09
C VAL A 273 3.78 -14.29 -11.85
N GLY A 274 3.64 -15.42 -11.13
CA GLY A 274 3.52 -16.74 -11.78
C GLY A 274 2.79 -17.78 -10.96
#